data_ca5f400cacd39fd3034f32c751a25832
#
_entry.id   ca5f400cacd39fd3034f32c751a25832
#
_cell.length_a   1.000
_cell.length_b   1.000
_cell.length_c   1.000
_cell.angle_alpha   90.00
_cell.angle_beta   90.00
_cell.angle_gamma   90.00
#
_symmetry.space_group_name_H-M   'P 1'
#
loop_
_entity.id
_entity.type
_entity.pdbx_description
1 polymer ?
#
loop_
_entity_poly.entity_id
_entity_poly.type
_entity_poly.pdbx_seq_one_letter_code
_entity_poly.pdbx_strand_id
1 'polypeptide(L)'
;MEQRLKKRGTRLSNNRIHAALREAKLAKREKKKSRKRKWVRYERTKANSLWHADWKQLDDGKWMILFEDDATRLITGYGLFGEATAALSLQVFLVAVAKWGTPRQLLTDNGSQFCNTHDNADASHAFHGGVAAAGCEHIFTRPSHPQCNGKLEKLNHTIQRYFEHFDGDLEKAVTGYNEKHLHMSLNWHTPHEEWNEKTAKGLKYEKPIKT
;
A
#
# COMPACT_ATOMS: atom_id res chain seq x y z
N MET A 1 -17.66 -9.54 -0.95
CA MET A 1 -19.04 -9.39 -0.42
C MET A 1 -19.38 -10.51 0.55
N GLU A 2 -19.26 -11.78 0.19
CA GLU A 2 -19.59 -12.94 1.05
C GLU A 2 -18.93 -12.86 2.43
N GLN A 3 -17.63 -12.61 2.52
CA GLN A 3 -16.91 -12.52 3.79
C GLN A 3 -17.37 -11.34 4.67
N ARG A 4 -17.74 -10.21 4.06
CA ARG A 4 -18.33 -9.08 4.79
C ARG A 4 -19.69 -9.43 5.40
N LEU A 5 -20.51 -10.15 4.65
CA LEU A 5 -21.80 -10.64 5.13
C LEU A 5 -21.61 -11.66 6.26
N LYS A 6 -20.65 -12.59 6.09
CA LYS A 6 -20.30 -13.58 7.11
C LYS A 6 -19.84 -12.92 8.43
N LYS A 7 -18.99 -11.90 8.37
CA LYS A 7 -18.58 -11.10 9.54
C LYS A 7 -19.77 -10.39 10.22
N ARG A 8 -20.85 -10.11 9.48
CA ARG A 8 -22.10 -9.54 10.00
C ARG A 8 -23.16 -10.58 10.38
N GLY A 9 -22.77 -11.86 10.49
CA GLY A 9 -23.68 -12.94 10.85
C GLY A 9 -24.59 -13.45 9.71
N THR A 10 -24.47 -12.90 8.49
CA THR A 10 -25.31 -13.30 7.35
C THR A 10 -24.54 -14.28 6.46
N ARG A 11 -25.07 -15.49 6.26
CA ARG A 11 -24.48 -16.51 5.39
C ARG A 11 -25.24 -16.60 4.06
N LEU A 12 -24.62 -16.10 3.00
CA LEU A 12 -25.12 -16.22 1.62
C LEU A 12 -24.02 -16.75 0.72
N SER A 13 -24.36 -17.64 -0.20
CA SER A 13 -23.42 -18.14 -1.21
C SER A 13 -23.09 -17.06 -2.23
N ASN A 14 -21.90 -17.13 -2.85
CA ASN A 14 -21.48 -16.21 -3.90
C ASN A 14 -22.48 -16.11 -5.05
N ASN A 15 -23.10 -17.24 -5.43
CA ASN A 15 -24.11 -17.26 -6.51
C ASN A 15 -25.34 -16.43 -6.15
N ARG A 16 -25.83 -16.54 -4.92
CA ARG A 16 -26.98 -15.71 -4.44
C ARG A 16 -26.61 -14.23 -4.35
N ILE A 17 -25.40 -13.92 -3.87
CA ILE A 17 -24.90 -12.54 -3.83
C ILE A 17 -24.82 -11.94 -5.25
N HIS A 18 -24.23 -12.69 -6.20
CA HIS A 18 -24.16 -12.26 -7.60
C HIS A 18 -25.50 -12.12 -8.28
N ALA A 19 -26.48 -12.96 -7.95
CA ALA A 19 -27.83 -12.83 -8.47
C ALA A 19 -28.46 -11.51 -7.99
N ALA A 20 -28.45 -11.24 -6.68
CA ALA A 20 -28.97 -10.02 -6.11
C ALA A 20 -28.27 -8.75 -6.64
N LEU A 21 -26.93 -8.78 -6.80
CA LEU A 21 -26.19 -7.64 -7.37
C LEU A 21 -26.52 -7.41 -8.85
N ARG A 22 -26.82 -8.45 -9.63
CA ARG A 22 -27.29 -8.31 -11.03
C ARG A 22 -28.67 -7.73 -11.11
N GLU A 23 -29.59 -8.21 -10.29
CA GLU A 23 -30.95 -7.68 -10.17
C GLU A 23 -30.96 -6.20 -9.80
N ALA A 24 -30.12 -5.82 -8.84
CA ALA A 24 -29.93 -4.41 -8.44
C ALA A 24 -29.11 -3.58 -9.45
N LYS A 25 -28.70 -4.13 -10.60
CA LYS A 25 -27.82 -3.49 -11.62
C LYS A 25 -26.47 -3.00 -11.08
N LEU A 26 -26.01 -3.52 -9.95
CA LEU A 26 -24.75 -3.18 -9.31
C LEU A 26 -23.57 -4.09 -9.75
N ALA A 27 -23.85 -5.19 -10.43
CA ALA A 27 -22.80 -6.07 -10.97
C ALA A 27 -22.43 -5.68 -12.40
N LYS A 28 -21.19 -5.23 -12.60
CA LYS A 28 -20.61 -5.04 -13.94
C LYS A 28 -20.03 -6.36 -14.45
N ARG A 29 -20.25 -6.67 -15.73
CA ARG A 29 -19.68 -7.85 -16.38
C ARG A 29 -18.21 -7.61 -16.69
N GLU A 30 -17.31 -8.21 -15.90
CA GLU A 30 -15.88 -8.14 -16.20
C GLU A 30 -15.53 -9.07 -17.39
N LYS A 31 -14.70 -8.56 -18.33
CA LYS A 31 -14.12 -9.41 -19.38
C LYS A 31 -13.20 -10.44 -18.74
N LYS A 32 -13.33 -11.73 -19.12
CA LYS A 32 -12.42 -12.79 -18.67
C LYS A 32 -10.98 -12.40 -19.02
N LYS A 33 -10.14 -12.24 -18.03
CA LYS A 33 -8.68 -12.03 -18.23
C LYS A 33 -8.07 -13.34 -18.74
N SER A 34 -7.20 -13.28 -19.75
CA SER A 34 -6.43 -14.42 -20.24
C SER A 34 -5.61 -15.06 -19.11
N ARG A 35 -5.39 -16.38 -19.15
CA ARG A 35 -4.53 -17.08 -18.19
C ARG A 35 -3.12 -16.48 -18.24
N LYS A 36 -2.72 -15.77 -17.21
CA LYS A 36 -1.36 -15.27 -17.03
C LYS A 36 -0.49 -16.33 -16.34
N ARG A 37 0.83 -16.29 -16.60
CA ARG A 37 1.86 -17.14 -15.96
C ARG A 37 1.67 -17.17 -14.44
N LYS A 38 1.93 -18.35 -13.81
CA LYS A 38 2.01 -18.44 -12.35
C LYS A 38 3.17 -17.59 -11.86
N TRP A 39 2.86 -16.49 -11.18
CA TRP A 39 3.84 -15.65 -10.55
C TRP A 39 4.14 -16.16 -9.14
N VAL A 40 5.42 -16.24 -8.78
CA VAL A 40 5.82 -16.52 -7.40
C VAL A 40 5.49 -15.29 -6.56
N ARG A 41 4.61 -15.47 -5.59
CA ARG A 41 4.22 -14.40 -4.67
C ARG A 41 5.36 -14.16 -3.70
N TYR A 42 5.96 -12.98 -3.77
CA TYR A 42 6.92 -12.53 -2.79
C TYR A 42 6.20 -11.67 -1.75
N GLU A 43 6.31 -12.04 -0.47
CA GLU A 43 5.66 -11.34 0.64
C GLU A 43 6.49 -11.49 1.90
N ARG A 44 6.69 -10.40 2.62
CA ARG A 44 7.38 -10.42 3.91
C ARG A 44 6.49 -11.03 4.98
N THR A 45 7.10 -11.73 5.92
CA THR A 45 6.36 -12.35 7.04
C THR A 45 6.14 -11.40 8.20
N LYS A 46 7.08 -10.46 8.44
CA LYS A 46 7.03 -9.51 9.55
C LYS A 46 6.56 -8.13 9.09
N ALA A 47 5.66 -7.53 9.82
CA ALA A 47 5.31 -6.11 9.68
C ALA A 47 6.57 -5.23 9.85
N ASN A 48 6.60 -4.08 9.24
CA ASN A 48 7.77 -3.18 9.19
C ASN A 48 9.04 -3.77 8.57
N SER A 49 8.99 -4.93 7.95
CA SER A 49 10.17 -5.48 7.25
C SER A 49 10.45 -4.78 5.93
N LEU A 50 9.40 -4.37 5.24
CA LEU A 50 9.49 -3.69 3.95
C LEU A 50 8.27 -2.81 3.75
N TRP A 51 8.50 -1.55 3.46
CA TRP A 51 7.47 -0.67 2.91
C TRP A 51 7.71 -0.45 1.42
N HIS A 52 6.64 -0.26 0.68
CA HIS A 52 6.66 0.18 -0.71
C HIS A 52 6.14 1.61 -0.77
N ALA A 53 6.70 2.45 -1.64
CA ALA A 53 6.18 3.78 -1.88
C ALA A 53 6.10 4.08 -3.38
N ASP A 54 5.04 4.82 -3.75
CA ASP A 54 4.82 5.23 -5.13
C ASP A 54 4.00 6.51 -5.19
N TRP A 55 4.23 7.31 -6.23
CA TRP A 55 3.45 8.47 -6.59
C TRP A 55 2.47 8.14 -7.71
N LYS A 56 1.25 8.58 -7.56
CA LYS A 56 0.20 8.45 -8.58
C LYS A 56 -0.39 9.81 -8.91
N GLN A 57 -0.31 10.22 -10.18
CA GLN A 57 -1.05 11.38 -10.64
C GLN A 57 -2.53 11.03 -10.78
N LEU A 58 -3.39 11.89 -10.25
CA LEU A 58 -4.83 11.80 -10.36
C LEU A 58 -5.34 12.59 -11.58
N ASP A 59 -6.58 12.34 -11.99
CA ASP A 59 -7.18 12.98 -13.17
C ASP A 59 -7.37 14.49 -13.01
N ASP A 60 -7.45 14.99 -11.76
CA ASP A 60 -7.51 16.42 -11.43
C ASP A 60 -6.12 17.11 -11.42
N GLY A 61 -5.07 16.40 -11.82
CA GLY A 61 -3.69 16.88 -11.88
C GLY A 61 -2.93 16.82 -10.56
N LYS A 62 -3.57 16.51 -9.43
CA LYS A 62 -2.90 16.34 -8.15
C LYS A 62 -2.10 15.04 -8.11
N TRP A 63 -1.16 14.99 -7.19
CA TRP A 63 -0.30 13.85 -6.96
C TRP A 63 -0.58 13.23 -5.59
N MET A 64 -0.88 11.95 -5.60
CA MET A 64 -1.06 11.14 -4.40
C MET A 64 0.19 10.29 -4.16
N ILE A 65 0.73 10.31 -2.93
CA ILE A 65 1.76 9.38 -2.48
C ILE A 65 1.17 8.41 -1.47
N LEU A 66 1.53 7.14 -1.59
CA LEU A 66 1.16 6.10 -0.64
C LEU A 66 2.40 5.30 -0.21
N PHE A 67 2.46 4.96 1.07
CA PHE A 67 3.39 4.00 1.64
C PHE A 67 2.60 2.80 2.14
N GLU A 68 2.95 1.58 1.69
CA GLU A 68 2.27 0.32 2.05
C GLU A 68 3.25 -0.63 2.71
N ASP A 69 2.89 -1.20 3.86
CA ASP A 69 3.61 -2.33 4.47
C ASP A 69 3.37 -3.62 3.68
N ASP A 70 4.44 -4.28 3.24
CA ASP A 70 4.38 -5.48 2.39
C ASP A 70 3.70 -6.66 3.06
N ALA A 71 3.87 -6.82 4.37
CA ALA A 71 3.38 -7.97 5.11
C ALA A 71 1.90 -7.86 5.50
N THR A 72 1.42 -6.64 5.75
CA THR A 72 0.09 -6.39 6.29
C THR A 72 -0.84 -5.64 5.35
N ARG A 73 -0.31 -5.11 4.24
CA ARG A 73 -1.04 -4.22 3.31
C ARG A 73 -1.52 -2.93 3.96
N LEU A 74 -1.02 -2.61 5.15
CA LEU A 74 -1.38 -1.37 5.83
C LEU A 74 -0.80 -0.17 5.08
N ILE A 75 -1.63 0.81 4.77
CA ILE A 75 -1.13 2.12 4.33
C ILE A 75 -0.60 2.82 5.57
N THR A 76 0.72 2.95 5.64
CA THR A 76 1.44 3.54 6.77
C THR A 76 1.61 5.04 6.61
N GLY A 77 1.73 5.54 5.37
CA GLY A 77 1.85 6.96 5.06
C GLY A 77 1.10 7.31 3.79
N TYR A 78 0.59 8.52 3.72
CA TYR A 78 -0.14 9.03 2.55
C TYR A 78 -0.13 10.56 2.51
N GLY A 79 -0.30 11.11 1.33
CA GLY A 79 -0.44 12.54 1.12
C GLY A 79 -1.00 12.86 -0.26
N LEU A 80 -1.60 14.06 -0.38
CA LEU A 80 -2.15 14.60 -1.62
C LEU A 80 -1.59 16.00 -1.83
N PHE A 81 -0.93 16.23 -2.98
CA PHE A 81 -0.16 17.45 -3.25
C PHE A 81 -0.35 17.93 -4.69
N GLY A 82 0.03 19.17 -4.96
CA GLY A 82 0.04 19.73 -6.33
C GLY A 82 1.20 19.21 -7.18
N GLU A 83 2.25 18.68 -6.55
CA GLU A 83 3.47 18.20 -7.23
C GLU A 83 4.09 17.01 -6.47
N ALA A 84 4.89 16.21 -7.17
CA ALA A 84 5.65 15.10 -6.60
C ALA A 84 7.11 15.51 -6.40
N THR A 85 7.53 15.73 -5.15
CA THR A 85 8.89 16.16 -4.82
C THR A 85 9.57 15.27 -3.78
N ALA A 86 10.90 15.31 -3.74
CA ALA A 86 11.69 14.59 -2.74
C ALA A 86 11.38 15.06 -1.30
N ALA A 87 11.18 16.36 -1.12
CA ALA A 87 10.85 16.96 0.19
C ALA A 87 9.50 16.47 0.72
N LEU A 88 8.46 16.44 -0.12
CA LEU A 88 7.14 15.94 0.24
C LEU A 88 7.16 14.44 0.49
N SER A 89 7.90 13.67 -0.32
CA SER A 89 8.12 12.24 -0.09
C SER A 89 8.73 11.98 1.29
N LEU A 90 9.77 12.74 1.65
CA LEU A 90 10.44 12.62 2.94
C LEU A 90 9.53 13.03 4.09
N GLN A 91 8.79 14.12 3.96
CA GLN A 91 7.83 14.57 4.97
C GLN A 91 6.81 13.47 5.29
N VAL A 92 6.18 12.89 4.28
CA VAL A 92 5.19 11.82 4.48
C VAL A 92 5.83 10.58 5.10
N PHE A 93 7.04 10.20 4.66
CA PHE A 93 7.80 9.09 5.24
C PHE A 93 8.08 9.31 6.73
N LEU A 94 8.57 10.48 7.13
CA LEU A 94 8.89 10.77 8.52
C LEU A 94 7.65 10.78 9.43
N VAL A 95 6.52 11.30 8.96
CA VAL A 95 5.24 11.23 9.67
C VAL A 95 4.80 9.76 9.85
N ALA A 96 4.93 8.94 8.80
CA ALA A 96 4.63 7.51 8.87
C ALA A 96 5.54 6.77 9.86
N VAL A 97 6.84 7.06 9.83
CA VAL A 97 7.82 6.50 10.78
C VAL A 97 7.52 6.88 12.23
N ALA A 98 7.13 8.12 12.49
CA ALA A 98 6.75 8.56 13.83
C ALA A 98 5.54 7.80 14.37
N LYS A 99 4.60 7.42 13.51
CA LYS A 99 3.37 6.70 13.91
C LYS A 99 3.57 5.19 14.01
N TRP A 100 4.29 4.57 13.08
CA TRP A 100 4.33 3.11 12.91
C TRP A 100 5.69 2.48 13.25
N GLY A 101 6.72 3.31 13.44
CA GLY A 101 8.11 2.91 13.62
C GLY A 101 8.85 2.81 12.28
N THR A 102 10.18 2.83 12.33
CA THR A 102 11.04 2.78 11.15
C THR A 102 10.99 1.39 10.51
N PRO A 103 10.65 1.26 9.22
CA PRO A 103 10.76 -0.03 8.54
C PRO A 103 12.24 -0.42 8.34
N ARG A 104 12.50 -1.73 8.21
CA ARG A 104 13.84 -2.22 7.88
C ARG A 104 14.27 -1.73 6.50
N GLN A 105 13.37 -1.84 5.52
CA GLN A 105 13.62 -1.51 4.12
C GLN A 105 12.46 -0.68 3.55
N LEU A 106 12.79 0.20 2.62
CA LEU A 106 11.84 0.94 1.80
C LEU A 106 12.14 0.67 0.33
N LEU A 107 11.15 0.21 -0.43
CA LEU A 107 11.25 -0.02 -1.87
C LEU A 107 10.51 1.08 -2.62
N THR A 108 11.21 1.75 -3.55
CA THR A 108 10.63 2.71 -4.48
C THR A 108 11.03 2.37 -5.92
N ASP A 109 10.45 3.05 -6.87
CA ASP A 109 11.01 3.15 -8.21
C ASP A 109 12.23 4.08 -8.24
N ASN A 110 12.79 4.30 -9.45
CA ASN A 110 13.93 5.18 -9.66
C ASN A 110 13.49 6.60 -10.08
N GLY A 111 12.31 7.04 -9.66
CA GLY A 111 11.83 8.40 -9.96
C GLY A 111 12.65 9.47 -9.24
N SER A 112 12.76 10.65 -9.86
CA SER A 112 13.55 11.78 -9.34
C SER A 112 13.08 12.27 -7.95
N GLN A 113 11.85 11.95 -7.55
CA GLN A 113 11.31 12.23 -6.22
C GLN A 113 11.85 11.30 -5.13
N PHE A 114 12.53 10.20 -5.50
CA PHE A 114 13.06 9.21 -4.57
C PHE A 114 14.59 9.07 -4.61
N CYS A 115 15.22 9.33 -5.76
CA CYS A 115 16.65 9.22 -5.93
C CYS A 115 17.18 10.10 -7.05
N ASN A 116 18.51 10.25 -7.13
CA ASN A 116 19.16 10.79 -8.30
C ASN A 116 19.09 9.77 -9.44
N THR A 117 18.52 10.16 -10.58
CA THR A 117 18.32 9.27 -11.73
C THR A 117 19.63 8.79 -12.38
N HIS A 118 20.74 9.48 -12.14
CA HIS A 118 22.07 9.10 -12.63
C HIS A 118 22.86 8.25 -11.63
N ASP A 119 22.59 8.42 -10.34
CA ASP A 119 23.22 7.64 -9.25
C ASP A 119 22.21 7.42 -8.12
N ASN A 120 21.61 6.25 -8.09
CA ASN A 120 20.60 5.88 -7.09
C ASN A 120 21.17 5.82 -5.66
N ALA A 121 22.51 5.66 -5.52
CA ALA A 121 23.19 5.57 -4.23
C ALA A 121 23.61 6.97 -3.70
N ASP A 122 23.34 8.03 -4.43
CA ASP A 122 23.71 9.40 -4.04
C ASP A 122 22.99 9.83 -2.76
N ALA A 123 23.73 9.78 -1.65
CA ALA A 123 23.24 10.16 -0.32
C ALA A 123 22.92 11.65 -0.19
N SER A 124 23.36 12.49 -1.14
CA SER A 124 23.01 13.92 -1.17
C SER A 124 21.55 14.17 -1.59
N HIS A 125 20.91 13.17 -2.22
CA HIS A 125 19.49 13.28 -2.56
C HIS A 125 18.64 13.34 -1.28
N ALA A 126 17.82 14.37 -1.14
CA ALA A 126 17.11 14.69 0.10
C ALA A 126 16.26 13.50 0.64
N PHE A 127 15.52 12.83 -0.23
CA PHE A 127 14.72 11.67 0.19
C PHE A 127 15.61 10.47 0.56
N HIS A 128 16.55 10.08 -0.32
CA HIS A 128 17.41 8.93 -0.08
C HIS A 128 18.24 9.12 1.20
N GLY A 129 18.89 10.26 1.36
CA GLY A 129 19.65 10.60 2.55
C GLY A 129 18.79 10.65 3.82
N GLY A 130 17.57 11.22 3.74
CA GLY A 130 16.63 11.26 4.85
C GLY A 130 16.13 9.90 5.31
N VAL A 131 15.86 8.99 4.37
CA VAL A 131 15.49 7.59 4.65
C VAL A 131 16.65 6.87 5.34
N ALA A 132 17.87 7.03 4.84
CA ALA A 132 19.08 6.46 5.45
C ALA A 132 19.33 7.02 6.86
N ALA A 133 19.18 8.34 7.06
CA ALA A 133 19.31 8.99 8.36
C ALA A 133 18.27 8.47 9.39
N ALA A 134 17.06 8.16 8.95
CA ALA A 134 16.06 7.49 9.78
C ALA A 134 16.43 6.02 10.12
N GLY A 135 17.48 5.49 9.49
CA GLY A 135 17.98 4.11 9.69
C GLY A 135 17.15 3.06 8.96
N CYS A 136 16.57 3.43 7.86
CA CYS A 136 15.89 2.55 6.92
C CYS A 136 16.80 2.30 5.71
N GLU A 137 16.89 1.07 5.24
CA GLU A 137 17.59 0.73 4.00
C GLU A 137 16.70 1.06 2.81
N HIS A 138 17.12 2.02 1.98
CA HIS A 138 16.39 2.38 0.77
C HIS A 138 16.85 1.50 -0.40
N ILE A 139 15.95 0.72 -0.95
CA ILE A 139 16.18 -0.20 -2.07
C ILE A 139 15.29 0.20 -3.26
N PHE A 140 15.76 -0.12 -4.47
CA PHE A 140 15.12 0.30 -5.70
C PHE A 140 14.60 -0.88 -6.49
N THR A 141 13.49 -0.68 -7.21
CA THR A 141 13.00 -1.67 -8.16
C THR A 141 14.00 -1.82 -9.31
N ARG A 142 14.27 -3.06 -9.72
CA ARG A 142 15.08 -3.31 -10.91
C ARG A 142 14.36 -2.79 -12.15
N PRO A 143 15.05 -2.13 -13.08
CA PRO A 143 14.48 -1.76 -14.37
C PRO A 143 13.83 -2.99 -15.04
N SER A 144 12.66 -2.81 -15.64
CA SER A 144 11.92 -3.86 -16.36
C SER A 144 11.40 -5.04 -15.52
N HIS A 145 11.29 -4.92 -14.19
CA HIS A 145 10.64 -5.91 -13.33
C HIS A 145 9.26 -5.42 -12.83
N PRO A 146 8.20 -5.54 -13.64
CA PRO A 146 6.84 -5.03 -13.29
C PRO A 146 6.21 -5.74 -12.10
N GLN A 147 6.84 -6.80 -11.60
CA GLN A 147 6.32 -7.60 -10.48
C GLN A 147 6.35 -6.87 -9.14
N CYS A 148 7.35 -6.00 -8.94
CA CYS A 148 7.49 -5.23 -7.70
C CYS A 148 6.42 -4.14 -7.58
N ASN A 149 6.01 -3.55 -8.69
CA ASN A 149 5.01 -2.46 -8.73
C ASN A 149 3.56 -2.97 -8.76
N GLY A 150 3.33 -4.24 -9.11
CA GLY A 150 1.96 -4.78 -9.24
C GLY A 150 1.14 -4.75 -7.95
N LYS A 151 1.79 -4.69 -6.77
CA LYS A 151 1.11 -4.51 -5.47
C LYS A 151 0.64 -3.07 -5.32
N LEU A 152 1.54 -2.11 -5.56
CA LEU A 152 1.23 -0.67 -5.48
C LEU A 152 0.25 -0.22 -6.57
N GLU A 153 0.37 -0.73 -7.80
CA GLU A 153 -0.61 -0.46 -8.85
C GLU A 153 -2.02 -0.89 -8.43
N LYS A 154 -2.13 -2.08 -7.82
CA LYS A 154 -3.40 -2.57 -7.30
C LYS A 154 -3.91 -1.75 -6.12
N LEU A 155 -3.00 -1.34 -5.22
CA LEU A 155 -3.32 -0.44 -4.10
C LEU A 155 -3.82 0.90 -4.63
N ASN A 156 -3.07 1.56 -5.51
CA ASN A 156 -3.42 2.83 -6.11
C ASN A 156 -4.80 2.80 -6.76
N HIS A 157 -5.10 1.75 -7.55
CA HIS A 157 -6.43 1.57 -8.13
C HIS A 157 -7.52 1.36 -7.07
N THR A 158 -7.21 0.67 -5.98
CA THR A 158 -8.18 0.45 -4.90
C THR A 158 -8.44 1.74 -4.13
N ILE A 159 -7.39 2.48 -3.78
CA ILE A 159 -7.50 3.75 -3.05
C ILE A 159 -8.19 4.80 -3.88
N GLN A 160 -7.93 4.89 -5.19
CA GLN A 160 -8.64 5.82 -6.06
C GLN A 160 -10.16 5.60 -6.00
N ARG A 161 -10.63 4.35 -5.99
CA ARG A 161 -12.06 4.04 -5.83
C ARG A 161 -12.62 4.43 -4.46
N TYR A 162 -11.84 4.31 -3.39
CA TYR A 162 -12.23 4.79 -2.07
C TYR A 162 -12.25 6.33 -2.04
N PHE A 163 -11.27 6.97 -2.65
CA PHE A 163 -11.16 8.41 -2.77
C PHE A 163 -12.36 9.01 -3.50
N GLU A 164 -12.75 8.43 -4.64
CA GLU A 164 -13.99 8.79 -5.35
C GLU A 164 -15.25 8.57 -4.48
N HIS A 165 -15.30 7.46 -3.73
CA HIS A 165 -16.43 7.15 -2.86
C HIS A 165 -16.57 8.10 -1.67
N PHE A 166 -15.49 8.71 -1.22
CA PHE A 166 -15.44 9.67 -0.12
C PHE A 166 -15.27 11.13 -0.61
N ASP A 167 -15.76 11.43 -1.82
CA ASP A 167 -15.79 12.78 -2.39
C ASP A 167 -14.42 13.49 -2.38
N GLY A 168 -13.34 12.75 -2.60
CA GLY A 168 -11.98 13.29 -2.65
C GLY A 168 -11.30 13.44 -1.27
N ASP A 169 -11.85 12.86 -0.21
CA ASP A 169 -11.23 12.84 1.12
C ASP A 169 -10.27 11.64 1.23
N LEU A 170 -8.96 11.91 1.09
CA LEU A 170 -7.93 10.88 1.14
C LEU A 170 -7.81 10.23 2.53
N GLU A 171 -8.01 10.98 3.60
CA GLU A 171 -7.94 10.44 4.97
C GLU A 171 -9.05 9.42 5.21
N LYS A 172 -10.28 9.73 4.82
CA LYS A 172 -11.40 8.78 4.89
C LYS A 172 -11.19 7.57 3.97
N ALA A 173 -10.61 7.78 2.78
CA ALA A 173 -10.28 6.71 1.85
C ALA A 173 -9.28 5.73 2.44
N VAL A 174 -8.18 6.23 3.02
CA VAL A 174 -7.14 5.41 3.67
C VAL A 174 -7.67 4.72 4.92
N THR A 175 -8.40 5.43 5.78
CA THR A 175 -9.04 4.84 6.96
C THR A 175 -10.02 3.73 6.56
N GLY A 176 -10.87 3.99 5.57
CA GLY A 176 -11.80 2.99 5.05
C GLY A 176 -11.10 1.77 4.46
N TYR A 177 -9.94 1.94 3.81
CA TYR A 177 -9.11 0.85 3.33
C TYR A 177 -8.48 0.08 4.49
N ASN A 178 -7.77 0.75 5.38
CA ASN A 178 -7.04 0.11 6.47
C ASN A 178 -7.96 -0.66 7.43
N GLU A 179 -9.16 -0.14 7.72
CA GLU A 179 -10.05 -0.69 8.74
C GLU A 179 -11.17 -1.57 8.18
N LYS A 180 -11.55 -1.42 6.89
CA LYS A 180 -12.76 -2.07 6.34
C LYS A 180 -12.50 -2.90 5.09
N HIS A 181 -11.33 -2.77 4.44
CA HIS A 181 -11.02 -3.53 3.24
C HIS A 181 -10.53 -4.93 3.59
N LEU A 182 -11.33 -5.96 3.26
CA LEU A 182 -10.96 -7.35 3.51
C LEU A 182 -10.05 -7.87 2.39
N HIS A 183 -8.85 -8.31 2.76
CA HIS A 183 -7.87 -8.87 1.85
C HIS A 183 -7.92 -10.40 1.82
N MET A 184 -8.15 -10.97 0.65
CA MET A 184 -8.07 -12.44 0.48
C MET A 184 -6.67 -12.96 0.84
N SER A 185 -5.63 -12.17 0.55
CA SER A 185 -4.26 -12.54 0.85
C SER A 185 -3.91 -12.53 2.33
N LEU A 186 -4.68 -11.85 3.14
CA LEU A 186 -4.56 -11.76 4.59
C LEU A 186 -5.63 -12.63 5.29
N ASN A 187 -6.03 -13.73 4.70
CA ASN A 187 -7.10 -14.59 5.23
C ASN A 187 -8.38 -13.82 5.57
N TRP A 188 -8.69 -12.81 4.78
CA TRP A 188 -9.84 -11.91 4.96
C TRP A 188 -9.77 -11.00 6.20
N HIS A 189 -8.56 -10.78 6.73
CA HIS A 189 -8.33 -9.68 7.65
C HIS A 189 -8.29 -8.35 6.90
N THR A 190 -8.59 -7.27 7.61
CA THR A 190 -8.26 -5.94 7.17
C THR A 190 -6.77 -5.68 7.39
N PRO A 191 -6.15 -4.70 6.69
CA PRO A 191 -4.77 -4.32 6.94
C PRO A 191 -4.47 -4.01 8.41
N HIS A 192 -5.38 -3.32 9.09
CA HIS A 192 -5.22 -2.96 10.49
C HIS A 192 -5.35 -4.16 11.44
N GLU A 193 -6.29 -5.08 11.18
CA GLU A 193 -6.40 -6.35 11.93
C GLU A 193 -5.10 -7.17 11.81
N GLU A 194 -4.56 -7.30 10.58
CA GLU A 194 -3.32 -8.06 10.34
C GLU A 194 -2.10 -7.41 10.99
N TRP A 195 -2.00 -6.07 10.94
CA TRP A 195 -0.94 -5.34 11.63
C TRP A 195 -0.95 -5.59 13.12
N ASN A 196 -2.11 -5.48 13.75
CA ASN A 196 -2.27 -5.68 15.19
C ASN A 196 -1.96 -7.13 15.59
N GLU A 197 -2.42 -8.11 14.80
CA GLU A 197 -2.15 -9.52 15.03
C GLU A 197 -0.65 -9.83 14.94
N LYS A 198 0.03 -9.35 13.90
CA LYS A 198 1.49 -9.53 13.75
C LYS A 198 2.26 -8.85 14.87
N THR A 199 1.86 -7.65 15.28
CA THR A 199 2.47 -6.93 16.39
C THR A 199 2.31 -7.69 17.70
N ALA A 200 1.11 -8.18 18.01
CA ALA A 200 0.84 -8.97 19.22
C ALA A 200 1.62 -10.29 19.27
N LYS A 201 1.88 -10.90 18.10
CA LYS A 201 2.69 -12.13 17.96
C LYS A 201 4.21 -11.88 17.94
N GLY A 202 4.69 -10.65 18.13
CA GLY A 202 6.11 -10.31 17.99
C GLY A 202 6.65 -10.43 16.55
N LEU A 203 5.76 -10.48 15.56
CA LEU A 203 6.09 -10.54 14.14
C LEU A 203 6.12 -9.13 13.53
N LYS A 204 6.73 -8.18 14.23
CA LYS A 204 7.01 -6.82 13.77
C LYS A 204 8.51 -6.59 13.83
N TYR A 205 9.07 -5.98 12.78
CA TYR A 205 10.45 -5.51 12.82
C TYR A 205 10.51 -4.25 13.68
N GLU A 206 11.41 -4.25 14.64
CA GLU A 206 11.76 -3.07 15.44
C GLU A 206 13.23 -2.77 15.21
N LYS A 207 13.55 -1.50 14.99
CA LYS A 207 14.92 -1.06 14.83
C LYS A 207 15.66 -1.31 16.15
N PRO A 208 16.82 -2.01 16.13
CA PRO A 208 17.62 -2.19 17.34
C PRO A 208 17.98 -0.83 17.94
N ILE A 209 17.75 -0.67 19.23
CA ILE A 209 18.25 0.50 19.96
C ILE A 209 19.78 0.36 19.98
N LYS A 210 20.50 1.32 19.38
CA LYS A 210 21.95 1.37 19.54
C LYS A 210 22.23 1.73 20.99
N THR A 211 22.65 0.75 21.78
CA THR A 211 23.25 0.94 23.10
C THR A 211 24.61 1.57 22.97
#